data_7939e51de17d766600732059da1240f2
#
_entry.id   7939e51de17d766600732059da1240f2
#
_cell.length_a   1.000
_cell.length_b   1.000
_cell.length_c   1.000
_cell.angle_alpha   90.00
_cell.angle_beta   90.00
_cell.angle_gamma   90.00
#
_symmetry.space_group_name_H-M   'P 1'
#
loop_
_entity.id
_entity.type
_entity.pdbx_description
1 polymer ?
#
loop_
_entity_poly.entity_id
_entity_poly.type
_entity_poly.pdbx_seq_one_letter_code
_entity_poly.pdbx_strand_id
1 'polypeptide(L)'
;MAKEVLEKIKNAESESDRIIADAKEKAKDILKNIQQKIKDDSDKIISEAGIEAENLKNQSIEDAEKKVNSLLNSKEEDVNRILNIDEKRIDEVVNLLAERIVK
;
A
#
# COMPACT_ATOMS: atom_id res chain seq x y z
N MET A 1 9.32 -37.80 65.70
CA MET A 1 10.29 -36.87 65.08
C MET A 1 10.68 -37.25 63.67
N ALA A 2 11.05 -38.48 63.38
CA ALA A 2 11.33 -38.91 61.99
C ALA A 2 10.13 -38.77 61.08
N LYS A 3 8.94 -39.02 61.60
CA LYS A 3 7.68 -38.91 60.86
C LYS A 3 7.36 -37.48 60.44
N GLU A 4 7.62 -36.49 61.30
CA GLU A 4 7.43 -35.06 61.00
C GLU A 4 8.37 -34.56 59.92
N VAL A 5 9.63 -35.01 59.92
CA VAL A 5 10.62 -34.66 58.92
C VAL A 5 10.24 -35.24 57.54
N LEU A 6 9.77 -36.49 57.53
CA LEU A 6 9.29 -37.13 56.32
C LEU A 6 8.08 -36.43 55.73
N GLU A 7 7.13 -35.99 56.56
CA GLU A 7 5.98 -35.21 56.11
C GLU A 7 6.39 -33.87 55.51
N LYS A 8 7.34 -33.16 56.13
CA LYS A 8 7.88 -31.92 55.61
C LYS A 8 8.56 -32.10 54.26
N ILE A 9 9.31 -33.17 54.11
CA ILE A 9 9.98 -33.49 52.82
C ILE A 9 8.94 -33.78 51.76
N LYS A 10 7.92 -34.60 52.06
CA LYS A 10 6.84 -34.91 51.15
C LYS A 10 6.05 -33.67 50.72
N ASN A 11 5.74 -32.79 51.66
CA ASN A 11 5.04 -31.54 51.40
C ASN A 11 5.89 -30.62 50.53
N ALA A 12 7.17 -30.54 50.79
CA ALA A 12 8.12 -29.73 49.98
C ALA A 12 8.24 -30.28 48.57
N GLU A 13 8.33 -31.60 48.39
CA GLU A 13 8.35 -32.25 47.08
C GLU A 13 7.06 -32.01 46.32
N SER A 14 5.92 -32.18 46.98
CA SER A 14 4.59 -31.94 46.38
C SER A 14 4.43 -30.48 45.91
N GLU A 15 4.86 -29.55 46.77
CA GLU A 15 4.81 -28.11 46.45
C GLU A 15 5.77 -27.76 45.32
N SER A 16 6.97 -28.34 45.29
CA SER A 16 7.91 -28.19 44.24
C SER A 16 7.37 -28.69 42.90
N ASP A 17 6.77 -29.87 42.90
CA ASP A 17 6.13 -30.45 41.71
C ASP A 17 5.00 -29.57 41.20
N ARG A 18 4.21 -29.01 42.10
CA ARG A 18 3.12 -28.08 41.74
C ARG A 18 3.67 -26.80 41.13
N ILE A 19 4.70 -26.23 41.68
CA ILE A 19 5.34 -25.02 41.18
C ILE A 19 5.89 -25.26 39.75
N ILE A 20 6.54 -26.41 39.52
CA ILE A 20 7.07 -26.78 38.23
C ILE A 20 5.94 -26.99 37.24
N ALA A 21 4.88 -27.70 37.62
CA ALA A 21 3.73 -27.92 36.76
C ALA A 21 3.04 -26.60 36.39
N ASP A 22 2.84 -25.72 37.32
CA ASP A 22 2.25 -24.39 37.10
C ASP A 22 3.14 -23.55 36.18
N ALA A 23 4.45 -23.58 36.35
CA ALA A 23 5.40 -22.89 35.52
C ALA A 23 5.37 -23.40 34.08
N LYS A 24 5.29 -24.73 33.90
CA LYS A 24 5.17 -25.34 32.57
C LYS A 24 3.86 -24.95 31.89
N GLU A 25 2.76 -24.94 32.64
CA GLU A 25 1.47 -24.55 32.12
C GLU A 25 1.46 -23.07 31.69
N LYS A 26 2.02 -22.18 32.52
CA LYS A 26 2.16 -20.76 32.20
C LYS A 26 3.04 -20.56 30.96
N ALA A 27 4.12 -21.31 30.85
CA ALA A 27 4.98 -21.24 29.67
C ALA A 27 4.24 -21.66 28.41
N LYS A 28 3.42 -22.71 28.47
CA LYS A 28 2.57 -23.14 27.37
C LYS A 28 1.57 -22.06 26.97
N ASP A 29 0.92 -21.45 27.95
CA ASP A 29 -0.05 -20.40 27.71
C ASP A 29 0.60 -19.16 27.09
N ILE A 30 1.78 -18.77 27.56
CA ILE A 30 2.55 -17.67 26.99
C ILE A 30 2.90 -17.96 25.54
N LEU A 31 3.39 -19.14 25.23
CA LEU A 31 3.73 -19.53 23.87
C LEU A 31 2.51 -19.53 22.96
N LYS A 32 1.40 -20.04 23.44
CA LYS A 32 0.14 -20.05 22.69
C LYS A 32 -0.34 -18.63 22.38
N ASN A 33 -0.29 -17.75 23.39
CA ASN A 33 -0.68 -16.35 23.24
C ASN A 33 0.23 -15.60 22.27
N ILE A 34 1.54 -15.86 22.32
CA ILE A 34 2.51 -15.28 21.40
C ILE A 34 2.25 -15.75 19.98
N GLN A 35 2.00 -17.04 19.78
CA GLN A 35 1.68 -17.59 18.46
C GLN A 35 0.42 -16.96 17.87
N GLN A 36 -0.62 -16.81 18.71
CA GLN A 36 -1.86 -16.16 18.28
C GLN A 36 -1.62 -14.69 17.94
N LYS A 37 -0.84 -13.98 18.74
CA LYS A 37 -0.50 -12.58 18.48
C LYS A 37 0.29 -12.43 17.19
N ILE A 38 1.26 -13.31 16.96
CA ILE A 38 2.04 -13.30 15.71
C ILE A 38 1.13 -13.51 14.51
N LYS A 39 0.20 -14.44 14.60
CA LYS A 39 -0.77 -14.69 13.54
C LYS A 39 -1.65 -13.48 13.27
N ASP A 40 -2.20 -12.88 14.32
CA ASP A 40 -3.06 -11.71 14.22
C ASP A 40 -2.30 -10.50 13.64
N ASP A 41 -1.09 -10.27 14.14
CA ASP A 41 -0.24 -9.19 13.65
C ASP A 41 0.16 -9.40 12.20
N SER A 42 0.49 -10.64 11.81
CA SER A 42 0.83 -10.99 10.44
C SER A 42 -0.35 -10.78 9.50
N ASP A 43 -1.53 -11.24 9.89
CA ASP A 43 -2.76 -11.07 9.10
C ASP A 43 -3.09 -9.58 8.92
N LYS A 44 -2.91 -8.80 9.98
CA LYS A 44 -3.12 -7.35 9.94
C LYS A 44 -2.13 -6.66 9.00
N ILE A 45 -0.84 -6.99 9.10
CA ILE A 45 0.20 -6.42 8.24
C ILE A 45 -0.06 -6.77 6.78
N ILE A 46 -0.38 -8.01 6.48
CA ILE A 46 -0.68 -8.45 5.11
C ILE A 46 -1.92 -7.74 4.58
N SER A 47 -2.97 -7.60 5.39
CA SER A 47 -4.18 -6.89 5.01
C SER A 47 -3.91 -5.41 4.73
N GLU A 48 -3.18 -4.73 5.63
CA GLU A 48 -2.81 -3.32 5.45
C GLU A 48 -1.92 -3.11 4.22
N ALA A 49 -0.95 -4.01 4.01
CA ALA A 49 -0.09 -3.95 2.84
C ALA A 49 -0.89 -4.15 1.54
N GLY A 50 -1.87 -5.04 1.55
CA GLY A 50 -2.77 -5.25 0.43
C GLY A 50 -3.60 -4.02 0.10
N ILE A 51 -4.16 -3.36 1.12
CA ILE A 51 -4.93 -2.13 0.96
C ILE A 51 -4.04 -1.00 0.43
N GLU A 52 -2.85 -0.86 0.99
CA GLU A 52 -1.89 0.16 0.55
C GLU A 52 -1.46 -0.07 -0.90
N ALA A 53 -1.20 -1.32 -1.29
CA ALA A 53 -0.85 -1.67 -2.66
C ALA A 53 -2.01 -1.35 -3.63
N GLU A 54 -3.24 -1.65 -3.27
CA GLU A 54 -4.42 -1.34 -4.08
C GLU A 54 -4.61 0.18 -4.23
N ASN A 55 -4.46 0.93 -3.13
CA ASN A 55 -4.52 2.38 -3.16
C ASN A 55 -3.43 2.99 -4.05
N LEU A 56 -2.22 2.48 -3.95
CA LEU A 56 -1.10 2.93 -4.78
C LEU A 56 -1.35 2.64 -6.26
N LYS A 57 -1.87 1.45 -6.57
CA LYS A 57 -2.25 1.08 -7.93
C LYS A 57 -3.30 2.03 -8.50
N ASN A 58 -4.36 2.28 -7.74
CA ASN A 58 -5.44 3.17 -8.16
C ASN A 58 -4.95 4.61 -8.36
N GLN A 59 -4.11 5.09 -7.46
CA GLN A 59 -3.50 6.41 -7.58
C GLN A 59 -2.60 6.52 -8.81
N SER A 60 -1.82 5.48 -9.08
CA SER A 60 -0.94 5.43 -10.26
C SER A 60 -1.75 5.45 -11.55
N ILE A 61 -2.85 4.72 -11.60
CA ILE A 61 -3.76 4.70 -12.76
C ILE A 61 -4.38 6.10 -12.95
N GLU A 62 -4.87 6.70 -11.88
CA GLU A 62 -5.45 8.05 -11.93
C GLU A 62 -4.43 9.09 -12.42
N ASP A 63 -3.20 9.04 -11.90
CA ASP A 63 -2.13 9.95 -12.32
C ASP A 63 -1.77 9.74 -13.80
N ALA A 64 -1.72 8.48 -14.25
CA ALA A 64 -1.48 8.15 -15.64
C ALA A 64 -2.59 8.66 -16.56
N GLU A 65 -3.84 8.51 -16.15
CA GLU A 65 -5.00 9.05 -16.89
C GLU A 65 -4.95 10.57 -17.01
N LYS A 66 -4.61 11.25 -15.93
CA LYS A 66 -4.43 12.71 -15.95
C LYS A 66 -3.33 13.14 -16.91
N LYS A 67 -2.21 12.43 -16.91
CA LYS A 67 -1.10 12.72 -17.84
C LYS A 67 -1.51 12.48 -19.30
N VAL A 68 -2.22 11.40 -19.56
CA VAL A 68 -2.71 11.10 -20.92
C VAL A 68 -3.69 12.17 -21.37
N ASN A 69 -4.64 12.56 -20.53
CA ASN A 69 -5.61 13.61 -20.86
C ASN A 69 -4.93 14.96 -21.11
N SER A 70 -3.96 15.31 -20.27
CA SER A 70 -3.17 16.52 -20.45
C SER A 70 -2.39 16.51 -21.77
N LEU A 71 -1.78 15.37 -22.10
CA LEU A 71 -1.05 15.20 -23.35
C LEU A 71 -1.97 15.30 -24.56
N LEU A 72 -3.15 14.68 -24.51
CA LEU A 72 -4.16 14.73 -25.57
C LEU A 72 -4.66 16.16 -25.79
N ASN A 73 -4.94 16.89 -24.70
CA ASN A 73 -5.36 18.28 -24.78
C ASN A 73 -4.28 19.18 -25.37
N SER A 74 -3.03 18.96 -24.99
CA SER A 74 -1.88 19.68 -25.54
C SER A 74 -1.72 19.42 -27.03
N LYS A 75 -1.87 18.17 -27.48
CA LYS A 75 -1.81 17.83 -28.90
C LYS A 75 -2.97 18.42 -29.67
N GLU A 76 -4.16 18.44 -29.12
CA GLU A 76 -5.32 19.08 -29.73
C GLU A 76 -5.09 20.58 -29.93
N GLU A 77 -4.56 21.25 -28.93
CA GLU A 77 -4.17 22.67 -29.03
C GLU A 77 -3.11 22.89 -30.11
N ASP A 78 -2.11 22.03 -30.17
CA ASP A 78 -1.05 22.11 -31.17
C ASP A 78 -1.58 21.92 -32.59
N VAL A 79 -2.47 20.95 -32.79
CA VAL A 79 -3.11 20.71 -34.07
C VAL A 79 -3.96 21.91 -34.48
N ASN A 80 -4.75 22.47 -33.57
CA ASN A 80 -5.57 23.66 -33.82
C ASN A 80 -4.70 24.86 -34.17
N ARG A 81 -3.58 25.00 -33.50
CA ARG A 81 -2.63 26.10 -33.78
C ARG A 81 -2.02 25.97 -35.16
N ILE A 82 -1.64 24.76 -35.57
CA ILE A 82 -1.11 24.48 -36.90
C ILE A 82 -2.16 24.77 -37.97
N LEU A 83 -3.40 24.32 -37.76
CA LEU A 83 -4.51 24.59 -38.68
C LEU A 83 -4.79 26.07 -38.84
N ASN A 84 -4.75 26.84 -37.75
CA ASN A 84 -4.95 28.29 -37.76
C ASN A 84 -3.80 29.02 -38.48
N ILE A 85 -2.58 28.57 -38.33
CA ILE A 85 -1.42 29.14 -39.01
C ILE A 85 -1.55 28.86 -40.55
N ASP A 86 -1.93 27.64 -40.90
CA ASP A 86 -2.09 27.28 -42.32
C ASP A 86 -3.20 28.12 -42.99
N GLU A 87 -4.33 28.34 -42.34
CA GLU A 87 -5.41 29.22 -42.81
C GLU A 87 -4.91 30.65 -42.99
N LYS A 88 -4.21 31.19 -42.03
CA LYS A 88 -3.64 32.53 -42.13
C LYS A 88 -2.64 32.67 -43.27
N ARG A 89 -1.79 31.69 -43.44
CA ARG A 89 -0.80 31.66 -44.54
C ARG A 89 -1.49 31.60 -45.89
N ILE A 90 -2.51 30.77 -46.00
CA ILE A 90 -3.28 30.65 -47.24
C ILE A 90 -3.94 32.00 -47.54
N ASP A 91 -4.57 32.63 -46.58
CA ASP A 91 -5.20 33.95 -46.71
C ASP A 91 -4.19 35.03 -47.12
N GLU A 92 -3.04 35.04 -46.50
CA GLU A 92 -1.97 35.95 -46.83
C GLU A 92 -1.47 35.79 -48.27
N VAL A 93 -1.28 34.55 -48.71
CA VAL A 93 -0.82 34.24 -50.04
C VAL A 93 -1.89 34.62 -51.06
N VAL A 94 -3.17 34.30 -50.77
CA VAL A 94 -4.30 34.67 -51.63
C VAL A 94 -4.40 36.20 -51.77
N ASN A 95 -4.31 36.91 -50.66
CA ASN A 95 -4.32 38.39 -50.70
C ASN A 95 -3.14 38.99 -51.47
N LEU A 96 -1.97 38.43 -51.32
CA LEU A 96 -0.77 38.86 -52.07
C LEU A 96 -0.89 38.63 -53.55
N LEU A 97 -1.47 37.49 -53.97
CA LEU A 97 -1.73 37.19 -55.37
C LEU A 97 -2.80 38.09 -55.95
N ALA A 98 -3.86 38.37 -55.18
CA ALA A 98 -4.93 39.28 -55.57
C ALA A 98 -4.38 40.71 -55.81
N GLU A 99 -3.53 41.19 -54.95
CA GLU A 99 -2.88 42.49 -55.10
C GLU A 99 -1.99 42.58 -56.35
N ARG A 100 -1.31 41.48 -56.67
CA ARG A 100 -0.45 41.44 -57.85
C ARG A 100 -1.25 41.34 -59.13
N ILE A 101 -2.40 40.71 -59.12
CA ILE A 101 -3.25 40.55 -60.30
C ILE A 101 -3.97 41.86 -60.63
N VAL A 102 -4.36 42.62 -59.62
CA VAL A 102 -5.09 43.89 -59.77
C VAL A 102 -4.18 45.00 -60.25
N LYS A 103 -2.87 44.86 -60.04
CA LYS A 103 -1.91 45.79 -60.61
C LYS A 103 -1.51 45.41 -62.05
#